data_cb5855ef1f63f208f29a1f1c981da2a8
#
_entry.id   cb5855ef1f63f208f29a1f1c981da2a8
#
_cell.length_a   1.000
_cell.length_b   1.000
_cell.length_c   1.000
_cell.angle_alpha   90.00
_cell.angle_beta   90.00
_cell.angle_gamma   90.00
#
_symmetry.space_group_name_H-M   'P 1'
#
loop_
_entity.id
_entity.type
_entity.pdbx_description
1 polymer ?
#
loop_
_entity_poly.entity_id
_entity_poly.type
_entity_poly.pdbx_seq_one_letter_code
_entity_poly.pdbx_strand_id
1 'polypeptide(L)'
;DIAIDIGDMSGGQDVPDDEEGREVVRQFSVLERHRREDVYSICGNHDRSGLSEPPAWWWQKWVDPMGMYTVHSGVDASRRPYSTTGTWERYSFTVGNVLFLLMSDINEPSQTVGRGTLGGNPAGVVTGETFSWWRDQVEIHPDHIVVSAHHYVLKNTTVASGDWEGVKRDADGHWQSHYHGYKPQGAPIGASYLYFVDSRPDSGAFEQYLESHPGSIDLWLGGHTHTHPDNTHGGK
;
A
#
# COMPACT_ATOMS: atom_id res chain seq x y z
N ASP A 1 0.63 1.66 22.66
CA ASP A 1 -0.37 1.48 21.59
C ASP A 1 0.22 2.00 20.30
N ILE A 2 -0.15 1.41 19.17
CA ILE A 2 0.20 1.86 17.82
C ILE A 2 -1.02 1.82 16.93
N ALA A 3 -0.98 2.55 15.82
CA ALA A 3 -1.93 2.44 14.73
C ALA A 3 -1.21 2.12 13.42
N ILE A 4 -1.83 1.31 12.58
CA ILE A 4 -1.39 1.08 11.21
C ILE A 4 -2.36 1.80 10.29
N ASP A 5 -1.84 2.71 9.50
CA ASP A 5 -2.56 3.38 8.44
C ASP A 5 -2.22 2.71 7.11
N ILE A 6 -3.24 2.25 6.41
CA ILE A 6 -3.10 1.45 5.20
C ILE A 6 -3.28 2.25 3.90
N GLY A 7 -3.07 3.56 3.96
CA GLY A 7 -3.03 4.43 2.78
C GLY A 7 -4.32 5.16 2.47
N ASP A 8 -4.29 5.93 1.40
CA ASP A 8 -5.35 6.83 0.95
C ASP A 8 -5.63 7.95 1.98
N MET A 9 -4.56 8.60 2.43
CA MET A 9 -4.66 9.80 3.26
C MET A 9 -5.23 11.00 2.49
N SER A 10 -4.99 11.06 1.18
CA SER A 10 -5.73 11.94 0.28
C SER A 10 -7.06 11.29 -0.11
N GLY A 11 -8.15 12.03 0.03
CA GLY A 11 -9.50 11.58 -0.38
C GLY A 11 -9.88 12.01 -1.80
N GLY A 12 -9.07 12.83 -2.45
CA GLY A 12 -9.35 13.41 -3.76
C GLY A 12 -9.17 12.44 -4.92
N GLN A 13 -9.79 12.79 -6.05
CA GLN A 13 -9.59 12.06 -7.31
C GLN A 13 -8.44 12.65 -8.12
N ASP A 14 -8.03 13.88 -7.81
CA ASP A 14 -6.93 14.59 -8.43
C ASP A 14 -5.59 14.26 -7.71
N VAL A 15 -4.50 14.77 -8.25
CA VAL A 15 -3.21 14.76 -7.55
C VAL A 15 -3.34 15.65 -6.33
N PRO A 16 -3.06 15.14 -5.12
CA PRO A 16 -3.20 15.94 -3.91
C PRO A 16 -2.19 17.09 -3.87
N ASP A 17 -2.60 18.20 -3.29
CA ASP A 17 -1.80 19.39 -3.20
C ASP A 17 -1.23 19.62 -1.77
N ASP A 18 -0.52 20.73 -1.62
CA ASP A 18 0.08 21.11 -0.32
C ASP A 18 -0.97 21.56 0.72
N GLU A 19 -2.18 21.93 0.30
CA GLU A 19 -3.27 22.26 1.23
C GLU A 19 -3.83 21.00 1.89
N GLU A 20 -4.07 19.97 1.09
CA GLU A 20 -4.43 18.63 1.61
C GLU A 20 -3.35 18.08 2.54
N GLY A 21 -2.07 18.25 2.16
CA GLY A 21 -0.95 17.82 2.99
C GLY A 21 -0.92 18.52 4.36
N ARG A 22 -1.12 19.84 4.38
CA ARG A 22 -1.25 20.59 5.65
C ARG A 22 -2.45 20.15 6.48
N GLU A 23 -3.54 19.80 5.82
CA GLU A 23 -4.73 19.28 6.50
C GLU A 23 -4.44 17.92 7.16
N VAL A 24 -3.73 17.02 6.48
CA VAL A 24 -3.27 15.75 7.08
C VAL A 24 -2.46 16.01 8.35
N VAL A 25 -1.47 16.90 8.28
CA VAL A 25 -0.66 17.25 9.45
C VAL A 25 -1.51 17.83 10.56
N ARG A 26 -2.47 18.69 10.24
CA ARG A 26 -3.40 19.27 11.20
C ARG A 26 -4.27 18.21 11.87
N GLN A 27 -4.79 17.25 11.12
CA GLN A 27 -5.58 16.15 11.66
C GLN A 27 -4.78 15.30 12.65
N PHE A 28 -3.53 15.00 12.35
CA PHE A 28 -2.69 14.31 13.31
C PHE A 28 -2.37 15.13 14.57
N SER A 29 -2.35 16.45 14.47
CA SER A 29 -2.07 17.33 15.62
C SER A 29 -3.15 17.34 16.70
N VAL A 30 -4.35 16.80 16.41
CA VAL A 30 -5.45 16.68 17.37
C VAL A 30 -5.42 15.39 18.17
N LEU A 31 -4.46 14.52 17.94
CA LEU A 31 -4.28 13.32 18.76
C LEU A 31 -3.86 13.72 20.18
N GLU A 32 -4.70 13.41 21.17
CA GLU A 32 -4.48 13.85 22.55
C GLU A 32 -3.55 12.91 23.33
N ARG A 33 -3.76 11.59 23.17
CA ARG A 33 -3.02 10.54 23.92
C ARG A 33 -1.91 9.90 23.12
N HIS A 34 -1.97 10.05 21.83
CA HIS A 34 -1.06 9.45 20.88
C HIS A 34 -0.35 10.53 20.08
N ARG A 35 0.82 10.20 19.62
CA ARG A 35 1.62 11.10 18.78
C ARG A 35 1.53 10.67 17.34
N ARG A 36 1.93 11.57 16.47
CA ARG A 36 2.11 11.28 15.06
C ARG A 36 2.97 10.04 14.83
N GLU A 37 4.01 9.90 15.63
CA GLU A 37 4.98 8.81 15.54
C GLU A 37 4.45 7.46 16.00
N ASP A 38 3.30 7.42 16.67
CA ASP A 38 2.63 6.17 17.05
C ASP A 38 1.85 5.57 15.87
N VAL A 39 1.74 6.30 14.74
CA VAL A 39 1.07 5.86 13.51
C VAL A 39 2.12 5.45 12.48
N TYR A 40 1.99 4.23 11.97
CA TYR A 40 2.85 3.63 10.95
C TYR A 40 2.04 3.54 9.65
N SER A 41 2.45 4.29 8.63
CA SER A 41 1.65 4.50 7.44
C SER A 41 2.28 3.88 6.20
N ILE A 42 1.45 3.38 5.30
CA ILE A 42 1.83 3.01 3.94
C ILE A 42 1.10 3.87 2.92
N CYS A 43 1.69 4.04 1.74
CA CYS A 43 1.11 4.81 0.66
C CYS A 43 -0.02 4.04 -0.03
N GLY A 44 -1.14 4.71 -0.29
CA GLY A 44 -2.23 4.23 -1.12
C GLY A 44 -2.25 4.85 -2.53
N ASN A 45 -3.22 4.49 -3.33
CA ASN A 45 -3.30 4.97 -4.71
C ASN A 45 -3.82 6.41 -4.85
N HIS A 46 -4.48 6.95 -3.84
CA HIS A 46 -4.86 8.36 -3.83
C HIS A 46 -3.72 9.29 -3.39
N ASP A 47 -2.73 8.78 -2.67
CA ASP A 47 -1.56 9.52 -2.17
C ASP A 47 -0.51 9.77 -3.26
N ARG A 48 -0.95 10.11 -4.45
CA ARG A 48 -0.14 10.16 -5.66
C ARG A 48 0.64 11.45 -5.82
N SER A 49 1.59 11.39 -6.75
CA SER A 49 2.41 12.53 -7.17
C SER A 49 1.97 13.10 -8.51
N GLY A 50 2.37 14.34 -8.78
CA GLY A 50 2.28 14.91 -10.12
C GLY A 50 3.25 14.23 -11.10
N LEU A 51 2.98 14.35 -12.40
CA LEU A 51 3.76 13.69 -13.47
C LEU A 51 5.25 14.08 -13.51
N SER A 52 5.61 15.22 -12.94
CA SER A 52 6.99 15.72 -12.88
C SER A 52 7.68 15.45 -11.53
N GLU A 53 7.00 14.78 -10.62
CA GLU A 53 7.48 14.51 -9.27
C GLU A 53 7.94 13.06 -9.13
N PRO A 54 8.78 12.76 -8.15
CA PRO A 54 9.13 11.37 -7.81
C PRO A 54 7.89 10.57 -7.36
N PRO A 55 7.92 9.23 -7.43
CA PRO A 55 6.86 8.38 -6.92
C PRO A 55 6.49 8.71 -5.47
N ALA A 56 5.20 8.76 -5.18
CA ALA A 56 4.66 9.04 -3.85
C ALA A 56 5.20 10.34 -3.19
N TRP A 57 5.59 11.34 -3.99
CA TRP A 57 6.23 12.55 -3.49
C TRP A 57 5.39 13.30 -2.47
N TRP A 58 4.12 13.55 -2.76
CA TRP A 58 3.20 14.21 -1.84
C TRP A 58 3.11 13.47 -0.51
N TRP A 59 2.96 12.14 -0.58
CA TRP A 59 2.83 11.28 0.60
C TRP A 59 4.13 11.26 1.42
N GLN A 60 5.28 11.13 0.77
CA GLN A 60 6.56 11.20 1.47
C GLN A 60 6.75 12.54 2.17
N LYS A 61 6.33 13.63 1.55
CA LYS A 61 6.47 14.99 2.08
C LYS A 61 5.60 15.23 3.31
N TRP A 62 4.35 14.77 3.31
CA TRP A 62 3.35 15.13 4.30
C TRP A 62 3.04 14.02 5.31
N VAL A 63 3.08 12.77 4.89
CA VAL A 63 2.88 11.59 5.76
C VAL A 63 4.20 11.12 6.37
N ASP A 64 5.27 11.09 5.59
CA ASP A 64 6.65 10.95 6.02
C ASP A 64 6.92 9.81 7.01
N PRO A 65 6.71 8.55 6.63
CA PRO A 65 6.88 7.44 7.57
C PRO A 65 8.31 7.30 8.09
N MET A 66 9.29 7.83 7.35
CA MET A 66 10.70 7.71 7.68
C MET A 66 11.28 8.94 8.41
N GLY A 67 10.51 10.03 8.56
CA GLY A 67 10.98 11.28 9.18
C GLY A 67 12.03 12.02 8.37
N MET A 68 11.99 11.87 7.03
CA MET A 68 12.95 12.53 6.13
C MET A 68 12.56 13.96 5.78
N TYR A 69 11.30 14.31 5.94
CA TYR A 69 10.71 15.59 5.55
C TYR A 69 10.05 16.30 6.74
N THR A 70 10.63 16.18 7.91
CA THR A 70 10.14 16.67 9.21
C THR A 70 9.67 18.13 9.16
N VAL A 71 10.31 18.97 8.32
CA VAL A 71 9.95 20.39 8.16
C VAL A 71 8.52 20.56 7.60
N HIS A 72 7.99 19.58 6.91
CA HIS A 72 6.64 19.56 6.37
C HIS A 72 5.70 18.70 7.21
N SER A 73 6.10 17.47 7.48
CA SER A 73 5.30 16.45 8.15
C SER A 73 5.19 16.63 9.67
N GLY A 74 6.20 17.24 10.28
CA GLY A 74 6.37 17.28 11.73
C GLY A 74 6.82 15.95 12.35
N VAL A 75 7.03 14.90 11.57
CA VAL A 75 7.44 13.58 12.08
C VAL A 75 8.88 13.60 12.55
N ASP A 76 9.10 13.15 13.77
CA ASP A 76 10.43 12.86 14.33
C ASP A 76 10.54 11.33 14.54
N ALA A 77 11.19 10.65 13.60
CA ALA A 77 11.30 9.20 13.64
C ALA A 77 12.00 8.67 14.91
N SER A 78 12.83 9.49 15.58
CA SER A 78 13.49 9.10 16.83
C SER A 78 12.51 8.95 18.00
N ARG A 79 11.31 9.50 17.88
CA ARG A 79 10.23 9.42 18.88
C ARG A 79 9.29 8.25 18.66
N ARG A 80 9.48 7.45 17.62
CA ARG A 80 8.66 6.26 17.40
C ARG A 80 8.81 5.26 18.55
N PRO A 81 7.72 4.69 19.04
CA PRO A 81 7.77 3.68 20.11
C PRO A 81 8.51 2.42 19.67
N TYR A 82 8.50 2.12 18.38
CA TYR A 82 9.22 1.01 17.76
C TYR A 82 9.95 1.52 16.53
N SER A 83 11.28 1.37 16.52
CA SER A 83 12.11 1.84 15.42
C SER A 83 11.83 1.07 14.14
N THR A 84 11.77 1.78 13.04
CA THR A 84 11.57 1.20 11.71
C THR A 84 12.91 0.90 11.03
N THR A 85 12.92 -0.17 10.22
CA THR A 85 14.05 -0.54 9.36
C THR A 85 13.56 -0.70 7.94
N GLY A 86 14.16 0.02 6.99
CA GLY A 86 13.80 -0.02 5.57
C GLY A 86 13.70 1.35 4.95
N THR A 87 12.83 1.48 3.96
CA THR A 87 12.57 2.71 3.19
C THR A 87 11.08 3.05 3.23
N TRP A 88 10.69 4.17 2.63
CA TRP A 88 9.27 4.51 2.49
C TRP A 88 8.48 3.48 1.67
N GLU A 89 9.13 2.80 0.73
CA GLU A 89 8.49 1.76 -0.10
C GLU A 89 8.16 0.49 0.69
N ARG A 90 9.02 0.17 1.65
CA ARG A 90 8.91 -1.03 2.47
C ARG A 90 9.72 -0.88 3.74
N TYR A 91 9.13 -1.17 4.84
CA TYR A 91 9.81 -1.16 6.12
C TYR A 91 9.20 -2.15 7.11
N SER A 92 9.96 -2.47 8.12
CA SER A 92 9.53 -3.34 9.20
C SER A 92 9.79 -2.72 10.57
N PHE A 93 9.05 -3.19 11.54
CA PHE A 93 9.32 -3.01 12.96
C PHE A 93 8.74 -4.18 13.74
N THR A 94 9.16 -4.33 14.99
CA THR A 94 8.76 -5.45 15.84
C THR A 94 8.17 -4.96 17.15
N VAL A 95 7.09 -5.58 17.60
CA VAL A 95 6.44 -5.35 18.90
C VAL A 95 6.38 -6.67 19.65
N GLY A 96 7.26 -6.86 20.61
CA GLY A 96 7.42 -8.17 21.25
C GLY A 96 7.86 -9.23 20.25
N ASN A 97 7.04 -10.26 20.03
CA ASN A 97 7.25 -11.28 19.01
C ASN A 97 6.40 -11.07 17.73
N VAL A 98 5.80 -9.90 17.55
CA VAL A 98 5.02 -9.57 16.36
C VAL A 98 5.87 -8.73 15.41
N LEU A 99 6.12 -9.25 14.23
CA LEU A 99 6.80 -8.57 13.14
C LEU A 99 5.77 -7.92 12.21
N PHE A 100 5.91 -6.63 11.97
CA PHE A 100 5.12 -5.89 11.00
C PHE A 100 5.94 -5.64 9.74
N LEU A 101 5.41 -6.03 8.58
CA LEU A 101 5.99 -5.83 7.26
C LEU A 101 5.06 -4.91 6.47
N LEU A 102 5.46 -3.66 6.30
CA LEU A 102 4.66 -2.63 5.67
C LEU A 102 5.21 -2.32 4.28
N MET A 103 4.35 -2.40 3.28
CA MET A 103 4.69 -2.18 1.88
C MET A 103 3.76 -1.11 1.29
N SER A 104 4.35 -0.06 0.74
CA SER A 104 3.63 1.05 0.11
C SER A 104 3.30 0.76 -1.35
N ASP A 105 2.21 1.35 -1.84
CA ASP A 105 1.99 1.53 -3.28
C ASP A 105 3.06 2.48 -3.82
N ILE A 106 3.78 2.06 -4.86
CA ILE A 106 4.84 2.88 -5.49
C ILE A 106 4.25 4.14 -6.12
N ASN A 107 3.03 4.04 -6.62
CA ASN A 107 2.33 5.19 -7.17
C ASN A 107 3.14 5.95 -8.24
N GLU A 108 3.56 5.24 -9.27
CA GLU A 108 4.46 5.72 -10.32
C GLU A 108 3.82 6.83 -11.16
N PRO A 109 4.27 8.08 -11.09
CA PRO A 109 3.62 9.22 -11.75
C PRO A 109 3.84 9.29 -13.25
N SER A 110 4.85 8.61 -13.78
CA SER A 110 5.18 8.64 -15.22
C SER A 110 4.18 7.90 -16.10
N GLN A 111 3.27 7.12 -15.50
CA GLN A 111 2.29 6.33 -16.24
C GLN A 111 0.89 6.93 -16.13
N THR A 112 0.28 7.22 -17.25
CA THR A 112 -1.11 7.66 -17.35
C THR A 112 -2.02 6.45 -17.48
N VAL A 113 -2.34 5.80 -16.38
CA VAL A 113 -3.19 4.60 -16.35
C VAL A 113 -4.29 4.76 -15.33
N GLY A 114 -5.39 4.08 -15.55
CA GLY A 114 -6.51 4.05 -14.64
C GLY A 114 -7.41 5.24 -14.78
N ARG A 115 -7.07 6.36 -14.21
CA ARG A 115 -7.93 7.55 -14.18
C ARG A 115 -7.69 8.55 -15.34
N GLY A 116 -7.27 8.05 -16.47
CA GLY A 116 -7.14 8.83 -17.72
C GLY A 116 -6.10 9.94 -17.59
N THR A 117 -6.55 11.19 -17.78
CA THR A 117 -5.67 12.37 -17.78
C THR A 117 -5.14 12.78 -16.42
N LEU A 118 -5.65 12.23 -15.34
CA LEU A 118 -5.21 12.56 -13.98
C LEU A 118 -3.82 12.01 -13.67
N GLY A 119 -3.31 11.13 -14.52
CA GLY A 119 -1.96 10.59 -14.36
C GLY A 119 -1.80 9.63 -13.20
N GLY A 120 -0.66 9.06 -13.15
CA GLY A 120 -0.24 8.16 -12.09
C GLY A 120 -0.90 6.79 -12.18
N ASN A 121 -0.38 5.88 -11.55
CA ASN A 121 -0.88 4.63 -11.07
C ASN A 121 -1.29 3.57 -12.04
N PRO A 122 -0.48 2.60 -12.19
CA PRO A 122 -1.02 1.30 -11.96
C PRO A 122 -1.31 1.17 -10.46
N ALA A 123 -2.55 0.90 -10.13
CA ALA A 123 -2.97 0.64 -8.77
C ALA A 123 -2.28 -0.60 -8.20
N GLY A 124 -1.97 -0.60 -6.91
CA GLY A 124 -1.46 -1.77 -6.21
C GLY A 124 -0.03 -2.16 -6.55
N VAL A 125 0.81 -1.21 -6.87
CA VAL A 125 2.12 -1.46 -7.45
C VAL A 125 3.21 -1.63 -6.40
N VAL A 126 3.91 -2.74 -6.48
CA VAL A 126 5.17 -2.98 -5.78
C VAL A 126 6.25 -3.39 -6.76
N THR A 127 7.53 -3.33 -6.33
CA THR A 127 8.66 -3.85 -7.10
C THR A 127 8.96 -5.31 -6.77
N GLY A 128 9.63 -6.00 -7.66
CA GLY A 128 10.19 -7.33 -7.38
C GLY A 128 11.18 -7.31 -6.22
N GLU A 129 11.86 -6.18 -6.01
CA GLU A 129 12.74 -5.97 -4.86
C GLU A 129 11.94 -5.92 -3.55
N THR A 130 10.77 -5.27 -3.54
CA THR A 130 9.87 -5.28 -2.38
C THR A 130 9.41 -6.69 -2.04
N PHE A 131 9.03 -7.49 -3.05
CA PHE A 131 8.68 -8.89 -2.83
C PHE A 131 9.86 -9.69 -2.27
N SER A 132 11.06 -9.53 -2.82
CA SER A 132 12.26 -10.23 -2.34
C SER A 132 12.57 -9.87 -0.90
N TRP A 133 12.51 -8.58 -0.56
CA TRP A 133 12.68 -8.11 0.81
C TRP A 133 11.63 -8.70 1.76
N TRP A 134 10.35 -8.68 1.37
CA TRP A 134 9.27 -9.23 2.18
C TRP A 134 9.49 -10.73 2.47
N ARG A 135 9.80 -11.51 1.44
CA ARG A 135 10.10 -12.93 1.58
C ARG A 135 11.28 -13.15 2.52
N ASP A 136 12.37 -12.42 2.32
CA ASP A 136 13.57 -12.55 3.16
C ASP A 136 13.26 -12.22 4.63
N GLN A 137 12.41 -11.19 4.87
CA GLN A 137 11.97 -10.88 6.24
C GLN A 137 11.15 -12.02 6.86
N VAL A 138 10.24 -12.62 6.12
CA VAL A 138 9.47 -13.78 6.57
C VAL A 138 10.39 -14.95 6.92
N GLU A 139 11.33 -15.26 6.03
CA GLU A 139 12.23 -16.40 6.18
C GLU A 139 13.21 -16.26 7.35
N ILE A 140 13.69 -15.07 7.66
CA ILE A 140 14.62 -14.84 8.77
C ILE A 140 13.93 -14.68 10.14
N HIS A 141 12.60 -14.62 10.18
CA HIS A 141 11.83 -14.49 11.42
C HIS A 141 10.80 -15.61 11.60
N PRO A 142 11.23 -16.89 11.57
CA PRO A 142 10.31 -18.03 11.55
C PRO A 142 9.49 -18.20 12.84
N ASP A 143 9.92 -17.60 13.94
CA ASP A 143 9.27 -17.71 15.25
C ASP A 143 8.39 -16.50 15.59
N HIS A 144 8.24 -15.54 14.66
CA HIS A 144 7.42 -14.35 14.88
C HIS A 144 6.00 -14.56 14.37
N ILE A 145 5.07 -13.88 15.00
CA ILE A 145 3.75 -13.60 14.41
C ILE A 145 3.99 -12.52 13.35
N VAL A 146 3.69 -12.83 12.10
CA VAL A 146 3.97 -11.95 10.97
C VAL A 146 2.70 -11.27 10.49
N VAL A 147 2.67 -9.95 10.57
CA VAL A 147 1.61 -9.10 10.03
C VAL A 147 2.14 -8.35 8.82
N SER A 148 1.62 -8.66 7.65
CA SER A 148 1.94 -7.95 6.41
C SER A 148 0.86 -6.93 6.08
N ALA A 149 1.23 -5.78 5.55
CA ALA A 149 0.29 -4.73 5.14
C ALA A 149 0.66 -4.17 3.77
N HIS A 150 -0.34 -4.01 2.93
CA HIS A 150 -0.30 -3.24 1.69
C HIS A 150 -1.67 -2.62 1.46
N HIS A 151 -1.74 -1.46 0.80
CA HIS A 151 -3.03 -0.82 0.51
C HIS A 151 -3.97 -1.74 -0.27
N TYR A 152 -3.45 -2.50 -1.22
CA TYR A 152 -4.20 -3.50 -1.98
C TYR A 152 -4.14 -4.88 -1.34
N VAL A 153 -5.24 -5.63 -1.49
CA VAL A 153 -5.30 -7.04 -1.06
C VAL A 153 -4.60 -7.96 -2.05
N LEU A 154 -4.31 -9.16 -1.63
CA LEU A 154 -3.84 -10.23 -2.53
C LEU A 154 -5.01 -10.76 -3.36
N LYS A 155 -4.73 -11.15 -4.59
CA LYS A 155 -5.70 -11.74 -5.51
C LYS A 155 -6.27 -13.03 -4.92
N ASN A 156 -7.56 -13.24 -5.15
CA ASN A 156 -8.26 -14.45 -4.71
C ASN A 156 -8.26 -14.73 -3.19
N THR A 157 -7.91 -13.75 -2.38
CA THR A 157 -7.87 -13.91 -0.92
C THR A 157 -9.14 -13.46 -0.23
N THR A 158 -9.89 -12.55 -0.83
CA THR A 158 -11.19 -12.09 -0.33
C THR A 158 -12.20 -11.99 -1.46
N VAL A 159 -13.48 -11.93 -1.12
CA VAL A 159 -14.56 -11.70 -2.09
C VAL A 159 -14.47 -10.33 -2.78
N ALA A 160 -13.75 -9.40 -2.20
CA ALA A 160 -13.53 -8.07 -2.74
C ALA A 160 -12.40 -8.02 -3.78
N SER A 161 -11.48 -9.00 -3.76
CA SER A 161 -10.36 -9.02 -4.70
C SER A 161 -10.82 -9.37 -6.11
N GLY A 162 -10.47 -8.55 -7.07
CA GLY A 162 -10.68 -8.80 -8.49
C GLY A 162 -11.92 -8.16 -9.13
N ASP A 163 -12.88 -7.68 -8.37
CA ASP A 163 -14.15 -7.16 -8.92
C ASP A 163 -14.35 -5.64 -8.72
N TRP A 164 -13.36 -4.97 -8.20
CA TRP A 164 -13.45 -3.57 -7.82
C TRP A 164 -12.73 -2.65 -8.82
N GLU A 165 -12.47 -1.41 -8.45
CA GLU A 165 -11.67 -0.51 -9.28
C GLU A 165 -10.19 -0.86 -9.25
N GLY A 166 -9.46 -0.43 -10.24
CA GLY A 166 -8.04 -0.56 -10.31
C GLY A 166 -7.54 -0.80 -11.73
N VAL A 167 -6.29 -1.17 -11.84
CA VAL A 167 -5.67 -1.48 -13.12
C VAL A 167 -4.92 -2.79 -13.08
N LYS A 168 -4.83 -3.45 -14.22
CA LYS A 168 -3.99 -4.62 -14.43
C LYS A 168 -3.45 -4.64 -15.85
N ARG A 169 -2.42 -5.43 -16.07
CA ARG A 169 -1.97 -5.74 -17.42
C ARG A 169 -2.77 -6.89 -18.01
N ASP A 170 -3.14 -6.76 -19.28
CA ASP A 170 -3.68 -7.89 -20.05
C ASP A 170 -2.56 -8.84 -20.52
N ALA A 171 -2.95 -9.88 -21.27
CA ALA A 171 -2.02 -10.87 -21.81
C ALA A 171 -0.95 -10.27 -22.74
N ASP A 172 -1.26 -9.17 -23.38
CA ASP A 172 -0.38 -8.46 -24.32
C ASP A 172 0.50 -7.40 -23.61
N GLY A 173 0.33 -7.25 -22.30
CA GLY A 173 1.10 -6.32 -21.47
C GLY A 173 0.56 -4.90 -21.45
N HIS A 174 -0.62 -4.64 -22.02
CA HIS A 174 -1.27 -3.35 -21.94
C HIS A 174 -2.00 -3.14 -20.63
N TRP A 175 -2.00 -1.90 -20.13
CA TRP A 175 -2.75 -1.55 -18.95
C TRP A 175 -4.25 -1.48 -19.25
N GLN A 176 -5.03 -2.17 -18.44
CA GLN A 176 -6.49 -2.14 -18.44
C GLN A 176 -6.96 -1.58 -17.12
N SER A 177 -7.92 -0.68 -17.14
CA SER A 177 -8.46 -0.06 -15.93
C SER A 177 -9.94 -0.38 -15.73
N HIS A 178 -10.32 -0.47 -14.49
CA HIS A 178 -11.72 -0.44 -14.04
C HIS A 178 -11.90 0.70 -13.09
N TYR A 179 -13.02 1.36 -13.19
CA TYR A 179 -13.41 2.36 -12.21
C TYR A 179 -14.47 1.79 -11.27
N HIS A 180 -14.44 2.22 -10.04
CA HIS A 180 -15.39 1.83 -9.01
C HIS A 180 -16.84 1.91 -9.50
N GLY A 181 -17.55 0.81 -9.47
CA GLY A 181 -18.92 0.72 -10.01
C GLY A 181 -19.04 0.83 -11.52
N TYR A 182 -17.95 1.02 -12.22
CA TYR A 182 -17.88 1.17 -13.66
C TYR A 182 -17.07 0.06 -14.30
N LYS A 183 -17.73 -1.03 -14.57
CA LYS A 183 -17.12 -2.13 -15.32
C LYS A 183 -17.58 -2.07 -16.77
N PRO A 184 -16.76 -1.58 -17.72
CA PRO A 184 -17.11 -1.64 -19.12
C PRO A 184 -17.40 -3.08 -19.53
N GLN A 185 -18.46 -3.29 -20.33
CA GLN A 185 -18.79 -4.63 -20.80
C GLN A 185 -17.60 -5.26 -21.52
N GLY A 186 -17.21 -6.45 -21.12
CA GLY A 186 -16.05 -7.17 -21.68
C GLY A 186 -14.70 -6.76 -21.12
N ALA A 187 -14.63 -5.81 -20.19
CA ALA A 187 -13.38 -5.50 -19.52
C ALA A 187 -12.93 -6.68 -18.66
N PRO A 188 -11.61 -6.94 -18.58
CA PRO A 188 -11.11 -7.97 -17.70
C PRO A 188 -11.45 -7.66 -16.25
N ILE A 189 -11.67 -8.69 -15.45
CA ILE A 189 -11.87 -8.53 -14.00
C ILE A 189 -10.61 -7.84 -13.46
N GLY A 190 -10.82 -6.70 -12.90
CA GLY A 190 -9.70 -5.81 -12.65
C GLY A 190 -9.26 -5.86 -11.22
N ALA A 191 -8.50 -5.07 -10.88
CA ALA A 191 -7.45 -4.95 -10.03
C ALA A 191 -7.78 -4.23 -8.74
N SER A 192 -8.37 -4.92 -7.84
CA SER A 192 -8.37 -4.54 -6.44
C SER A 192 -7.26 -5.26 -5.68
N TYR A 193 -6.29 -5.78 -6.41
CA TYR A 193 -5.21 -6.57 -5.85
C TYR A 193 -3.83 -6.06 -6.28
N LEU A 194 -2.84 -6.43 -5.52
CA LEU A 194 -1.46 -6.00 -5.67
C LEU A 194 -0.83 -6.43 -7.00
N TYR A 195 0.03 -5.57 -7.56
CA TYR A 195 0.78 -5.78 -8.81
C TYR A 195 2.26 -5.52 -8.66
N PHE A 196 3.01 -6.00 -9.65
CA PHE A 196 4.43 -5.64 -9.81
C PHE A 196 4.60 -4.60 -10.91
N VAL A 197 5.40 -3.55 -10.64
CA VAL A 197 5.70 -2.49 -11.60
C VAL A 197 6.77 -2.92 -12.60
N ASP A 198 7.72 -3.71 -12.17
CA ASP A 198 8.94 -4.11 -12.88
C ASP A 198 8.90 -5.51 -13.45
N SER A 199 7.92 -6.30 -13.06
CA SER A 199 7.73 -7.66 -13.54
C SER A 199 6.25 -7.95 -13.75
N ARG A 200 5.94 -9.08 -14.35
CA ARG A 200 4.54 -9.45 -14.62
C ARG A 200 3.82 -9.96 -13.41
N PRO A 201 2.60 -9.88 -13.54
CA PRO A 201 1.61 -8.82 -13.44
C PRO A 201 0.50 -9.18 -12.50
N ASP A 202 0.68 -9.60 -11.32
CA ASP A 202 -0.29 -9.63 -10.24
C ASP A 202 0.34 -10.11 -8.93
N SER A 203 -0.45 -10.26 -7.88
CA SER A 203 0.02 -10.78 -6.61
C SER A 203 0.45 -12.25 -6.62
N GLY A 204 0.51 -12.87 -7.79
CA GLY A 204 0.79 -14.30 -7.94
C GLY A 204 2.05 -14.77 -7.24
N ALA A 205 3.09 -13.96 -7.19
CA ALA A 205 4.31 -14.33 -6.47
C ALA A 205 4.10 -14.43 -4.96
N PHE A 206 3.34 -13.52 -4.37
CA PHE A 206 2.97 -13.58 -2.95
C PHE A 206 2.08 -14.79 -2.67
N GLU A 207 1.05 -15.01 -3.49
CA GLU A 207 0.13 -16.14 -3.34
C GLU A 207 0.85 -17.48 -3.47
N GLN A 208 1.70 -17.65 -4.48
CA GLN A 208 2.50 -18.85 -4.68
C GLN A 208 3.45 -19.12 -3.51
N TYR A 209 4.06 -18.08 -2.98
CA TYR A 209 4.89 -18.22 -1.79
C TYR A 209 4.06 -18.69 -0.59
N LEU A 210 2.92 -18.05 -0.31
CA LEU A 210 2.04 -18.40 0.80
C LEU A 210 1.45 -19.80 0.68
N GLU A 211 1.13 -20.24 -0.54
CA GLU A 211 0.65 -21.60 -0.80
C GLU A 211 1.72 -22.67 -0.54
N SER A 212 2.97 -22.36 -0.90
CA SER A 212 4.10 -23.27 -0.68
C SER A 212 4.66 -23.21 0.75
N HIS A 213 4.35 -22.18 1.51
CA HIS A 213 4.80 -21.96 2.89
C HIS A 213 3.62 -21.62 3.80
N PRO A 214 2.69 -22.55 4.03
CA PRO A 214 1.52 -22.31 4.87
C PRO A 214 1.93 -21.93 6.30
N GLY A 215 1.31 -20.87 6.82
CA GLY A 215 1.62 -20.34 8.14
C GLY A 215 2.86 -19.43 8.18
N SER A 216 3.42 -19.05 7.04
CA SER A 216 4.54 -18.11 6.98
C SER A 216 4.18 -16.68 7.34
N ILE A 217 2.91 -16.31 7.22
CA ILE A 217 2.33 -15.08 7.79
C ILE A 217 1.04 -15.41 8.53
N ASP A 218 0.68 -14.56 9.48
CA ASP A 218 -0.53 -14.72 10.29
C ASP A 218 -1.66 -13.80 9.83
N LEU A 219 -1.33 -12.63 9.29
CA LEU A 219 -2.32 -11.65 8.89
C LEU A 219 -1.82 -10.80 7.71
N TRP A 220 -2.72 -10.55 6.75
CA TRP A 220 -2.55 -9.53 5.73
C TRP A 220 -3.58 -8.43 5.92
N LEU A 221 -3.11 -7.19 6.11
CA LEU A 221 -3.96 -5.99 6.20
C LEU A 221 -4.03 -5.33 4.82
N GLY A 222 -5.25 -5.04 4.38
CA GLY A 222 -5.51 -4.34 3.14
C GLY A 222 -6.67 -3.35 3.26
N GLY A 223 -6.71 -2.40 2.35
CA GLY A 223 -7.76 -1.38 2.22
C GLY A 223 -8.37 -1.36 0.82
N HIS A 224 -8.41 -0.18 0.20
CA HIS A 224 -8.78 0.10 -1.19
C HIS A 224 -10.23 -0.24 -1.60
N THR A 225 -10.70 -1.43 -1.28
CA THR A 225 -11.94 -1.97 -1.86
C THR A 225 -13.22 -1.31 -1.34
N HIS A 226 -13.16 -0.52 -0.27
CA HIS A 226 -14.31 0.11 0.40
C HIS A 226 -15.47 -0.84 0.70
N THR A 227 -15.16 -2.13 0.76
CA THR A 227 -16.14 -3.18 1.03
C THR A 227 -15.80 -3.89 2.32
N HIS A 228 -16.81 -4.47 2.94
CA HIS A 228 -16.63 -5.36 4.08
C HIS A 228 -16.81 -6.79 3.59
N PRO A 229 -15.74 -7.47 3.17
CA PRO A 229 -15.88 -8.87 2.77
C PRO A 229 -16.26 -9.70 3.99
N ASP A 230 -17.43 -10.29 3.96
CA ASP A 230 -17.92 -11.15 5.04
C ASP A 230 -17.22 -12.49 5.10
N ASN A 231 -16.51 -12.84 4.03
CA ASN A 231 -15.85 -14.13 3.87
C ASN A 231 -14.46 -13.99 3.30
N THR A 232 -13.57 -14.85 3.75
CA THR A 232 -12.27 -15.08 3.14
C THR A 232 -12.32 -16.29 2.21
N HIS A 233 -11.58 -16.26 1.11
CA HIS A 233 -11.37 -17.42 0.26
C HIS A 233 -10.16 -18.23 0.73
N GLY A 234 -10.26 -19.55 0.61
CA GLY A 234 -9.14 -20.43 0.94
C GLY A 234 -8.76 -20.48 2.41
N GLY A 235 -9.64 -20.02 3.32
CA GLY A 235 -9.36 -20.04 4.76
C GLY A 235 -8.27 -19.07 5.20
N LYS A 236 -8.05 -18.02 4.44
CA LYS A 236 -7.04 -16.99 4.71
C LYS A 236 -7.68 -15.71 5.23
#